data_ea81d88f7adfa2f4e6e974387460b55d
#
_entry.id   ea81d88f7adfa2f4e6e974387460b55d
#
_cell.length_a   1.000
_cell.length_b   1.000
_cell.length_c   1.000
_cell.angle_alpha   90.00
_cell.angle_beta   90.00
_cell.angle_gamma   90.00
#
_symmetry.space_group_name_H-M   'P 1'
#
loop_
_entity.id
_entity.type
_entity.pdbx_description
1 polymer ?
#
loop_
_entity_poly.entity_id
_entity_poly.type
_entity_poly.pdbx_seq_one_letter_code
_entity_poly.pdbx_strand_id
1 'polypeptide(L)'
;MKEECDILIVSNYYDPELGAAPKRISAMARGFVERGNSVRVLCPMPNYPKGRVFGGYRNKLKVREFIDGVCVDRIFIYPSKSQKPFVRLLSMLSFSISLAFYLPFLNVNRTKLILIQSPPLFVSFTAVFLSNLFFKRKICLNVSDLWPQSAVELNVLKPG
;
A
#
# COMPACT_ATOMS: atom_id res chain seq x y z
N MET A 1 -20.29 1.33 -12.31
CA MET A 1 -20.67 0.73 -11.02
C MET A 1 -19.69 1.19 -9.95
N LYS A 2 -20.17 1.78 -8.86
CA LYS A 2 -19.32 2.09 -7.68
C LYS A 2 -19.09 0.77 -6.95
N GLU A 3 -17.93 0.15 -7.18
CA GLU A 3 -17.60 -1.12 -6.54
C GLU A 3 -17.33 -0.87 -5.06
N GLU A 4 -18.25 -1.30 -4.26
CA GLU A 4 -18.15 -1.33 -2.80
C GLU A 4 -17.31 -2.55 -2.39
N CYS A 5 -16.54 -2.43 -1.32
CA CYS A 5 -15.75 -3.54 -0.78
C CYS A 5 -15.96 -3.66 0.73
N ASP A 6 -15.87 -4.88 1.25
CA ASP A 6 -15.92 -5.13 2.69
C ASP A 6 -14.61 -4.74 3.36
N ILE A 7 -13.49 -4.97 2.66
CA ILE A 7 -12.13 -4.73 3.19
C ILE A 7 -11.34 -3.89 2.17
N LEU A 8 -10.85 -2.74 2.62
CA LEU A 8 -9.88 -1.93 1.89
C LEU A 8 -8.48 -2.15 2.47
N ILE A 9 -7.54 -2.55 1.64
CA ILE A 9 -6.12 -2.69 2.02
C ILE A 9 -5.34 -1.55 1.37
N VAL A 10 -4.62 -0.76 2.15
CA VAL A 10 -3.67 0.24 1.65
C VAL A 10 -2.26 -0.27 1.88
N SER A 11 -1.52 -0.48 0.82
CA SER A 11 -0.17 -1.04 0.87
C SER A 11 0.77 -0.37 -0.13
N ASN A 12 2.05 -0.28 0.24
CA ASN A 12 3.10 0.20 -0.67
C ASN A 12 3.60 -0.89 -1.64
N TYR A 13 3.19 -2.14 -1.43
CA TYR A 13 3.62 -3.29 -2.22
C TYR A 13 2.45 -4.23 -2.48
N TYR A 14 2.36 -4.73 -3.71
CA TYR A 14 1.38 -5.74 -4.09
C TYR A 14 1.84 -6.50 -5.34
N ASP A 15 1.28 -7.70 -5.62
CA ASP A 15 1.54 -8.40 -6.88
C ASP A 15 1.36 -7.45 -8.08
N PRO A 16 2.19 -7.54 -9.13
CA PRO A 16 3.18 -8.58 -9.45
C PRO A 16 4.60 -8.26 -8.94
N GLU A 17 4.76 -7.42 -7.93
CA GLU A 17 6.07 -7.14 -7.34
C GLU A 17 6.64 -8.36 -6.63
N LEU A 18 7.99 -8.49 -6.61
CA LEU A 18 8.68 -9.62 -6.01
C LEU A 18 9.19 -9.26 -4.61
N GLY A 19 9.06 -10.17 -3.65
CA GLY A 19 9.58 -10.00 -2.30
C GLY A 19 8.63 -10.51 -1.22
N ALA A 20 9.07 -10.45 0.03
CA ALA A 20 8.29 -10.95 1.17
C ALA A 20 7.03 -10.10 1.43
N ALA A 21 7.15 -8.77 1.35
CA ALA A 21 6.04 -7.86 1.61
C ALA A 21 4.90 -8.01 0.58
N PRO A 22 5.15 -7.93 -0.76
CA PRO A 22 4.10 -8.17 -1.74
C PRO A 22 3.41 -9.53 -1.54
N LYS A 23 4.18 -10.61 -1.44
CA LYS A 23 3.64 -11.97 -1.28
C LYS A 23 2.74 -12.10 -0.04
N ARG A 24 3.15 -11.53 1.09
CA ARG A 24 2.36 -11.57 2.32
C ARG A 24 1.04 -10.81 2.17
N ILE A 25 1.07 -9.59 1.58
CA ILE A 25 -0.14 -8.79 1.41
C ILE A 25 -1.08 -9.46 0.41
N SER A 26 -0.56 -10.00 -0.69
CA SER A 26 -1.37 -10.73 -1.68
C SER A 26 -2.00 -11.99 -1.08
N ALA A 27 -1.25 -12.76 -0.30
CA ALA A 27 -1.78 -13.93 0.39
C ALA A 27 -2.89 -13.56 1.39
N MET A 28 -2.71 -12.47 2.13
CA MET A 28 -3.72 -11.96 3.06
C MET A 28 -4.98 -11.50 2.33
N ALA A 29 -4.84 -10.76 1.22
CA ALA A 29 -5.97 -10.32 0.41
C ALA A 29 -6.76 -11.51 -0.15
N ARG A 30 -6.08 -12.51 -0.71
CA ARG A 30 -6.71 -13.77 -1.16
C ARG A 30 -7.43 -14.49 -0.03
N GLY A 31 -6.80 -14.62 1.13
CA GLY A 31 -7.42 -15.27 2.28
C GLY A 31 -8.70 -14.58 2.77
N PHE A 32 -8.84 -13.26 2.57
CA PHE A 32 -10.11 -12.58 2.82
C PHE A 32 -11.15 -12.88 1.73
N VAL A 33 -10.76 -12.96 0.46
CA VAL A 33 -11.66 -13.34 -0.65
C VAL A 33 -12.17 -14.76 -0.45
N GLU A 34 -11.30 -15.71 -0.10
CA GLU A 34 -11.67 -17.10 0.19
C GLU A 34 -12.68 -17.23 1.34
N ARG A 35 -12.70 -16.27 2.25
CA ARG A 35 -13.69 -16.17 3.34
C ARG A 35 -14.97 -15.40 2.95
N GLY A 36 -15.17 -15.14 1.66
CA GLY A 36 -16.37 -14.50 1.13
C GLY A 36 -16.41 -12.99 1.26
N ASN A 37 -15.30 -12.31 1.57
CA ASN A 37 -15.26 -10.86 1.59
C ASN A 37 -14.90 -10.29 0.22
N SER A 38 -15.53 -9.18 -0.13
CA SER A 38 -15.07 -8.35 -1.25
C SER A 38 -13.86 -7.51 -0.81
N VAL A 39 -12.73 -7.67 -1.50
CA VAL A 39 -11.45 -7.04 -1.14
C VAL A 39 -11.01 -6.07 -2.21
N ARG A 40 -10.60 -4.90 -1.79
CA ARG A 40 -9.98 -3.88 -2.64
C ARG A 40 -8.60 -3.52 -2.09
N VAL A 41 -7.61 -3.48 -2.97
CA VAL A 41 -6.25 -3.06 -2.64
C VAL A 41 -5.96 -1.74 -3.32
N LEU A 42 -5.47 -0.77 -2.57
CA LEU A 42 -4.95 0.49 -3.06
C LEU A 42 -3.43 0.50 -2.88
N CYS A 43 -2.71 0.51 -3.98
CA CYS A 43 -1.26 0.42 -4.01
C CYS A 43 -0.65 1.28 -5.12
N PRO A 44 0.67 1.53 -5.11
CA PRO A 44 1.33 2.23 -6.20
C PRO A 44 1.46 1.36 -7.46
N MET A 45 1.80 1.99 -8.59
CA MET A 45 2.25 1.28 -9.79
C MET A 45 3.43 0.36 -9.43
N PRO A 46 3.46 -0.91 -9.90
CA PRO A 46 4.49 -1.87 -9.53
C PRO A 46 5.85 -1.42 -10.05
N ASN A 47 6.83 -1.39 -9.15
CA ASN A 47 8.17 -0.86 -9.43
C ASN A 47 9.30 -1.61 -8.71
N TYR A 48 8.99 -2.39 -7.68
CA TYR A 48 9.98 -3.13 -6.90
C TYR A 48 10.23 -4.54 -7.50
N PRO A 49 11.49 -5.05 -7.55
CA PRO A 49 12.71 -4.46 -7.00
C PRO A 49 13.46 -3.54 -7.97
N LYS A 50 12.98 -3.41 -9.21
CA LYS A 50 13.70 -2.73 -10.29
C LYS A 50 13.82 -1.21 -10.12
N GLY A 51 13.03 -0.59 -9.22
CA GLY A 51 12.97 0.86 -9.05
C GLY A 51 12.56 1.60 -10.33
N ARG A 52 11.78 0.95 -11.18
CA ARG A 52 11.15 1.50 -12.40
C ARG A 52 9.80 0.87 -12.58
N VAL A 53 8.80 1.66 -12.93
CA VAL A 53 7.46 1.15 -13.22
C VAL A 53 7.53 0.07 -14.30
N PHE A 54 6.84 -1.05 -14.06
CA PHE A 54 6.80 -2.18 -14.99
C PHE A 54 6.15 -1.80 -16.30
N GLY A 55 6.56 -2.47 -17.40
CA GLY A 55 6.23 -2.07 -18.78
C GLY A 55 4.74 -1.79 -19.04
N GLY A 56 3.85 -2.64 -18.58
CA GLY A 56 2.39 -2.49 -18.78
C GLY A 56 1.73 -1.32 -18.01
N TYR A 57 2.46 -0.68 -17.08
CA TYR A 57 1.93 0.35 -16.18
C TYR A 57 2.55 1.74 -16.40
N ARG A 58 3.51 1.86 -17.33
CA ARG A 58 4.20 3.14 -17.60
C ARG A 58 3.22 4.17 -18.16
N ASN A 59 3.51 5.44 -17.85
CA ASN A 59 2.75 6.62 -18.31
C ASN A 59 1.26 6.61 -17.92
N LYS A 60 0.89 5.84 -16.91
CA LYS A 60 -0.46 5.80 -16.36
C LYS A 60 -0.49 6.45 -14.98
N LEU A 61 -1.49 7.28 -14.72
CA LEU A 61 -1.70 7.87 -13.40
C LEU A 61 -2.51 6.94 -12.49
N LYS A 62 -3.36 6.12 -13.11
CA LYS A 62 -4.23 5.15 -12.43
C LYS A 62 -4.46 3.93 -13.31
N VAL A 63 -4.48 2.76 -12.68
CA VAL A 63 -4.89 1.49 -13.29
C VAL A 63 -5.78 0.76 -12.32
N ARG A 64 -6.86 0.15 -12.82
CA ARG A 64 -7.67 -0.81 -12.07
C ARG A 64 -7.58 -2.15 -12.78
N GLU A 65 -7.36 -3.18 -11.98
CA GLU A 65 -7.27 -4.56 -12.45
C GLU A 65 -7.83 -5.52 -11.40
N PHE A 66 -8.05 -6.76 -11.79
CA PHE A 66 -8.45 -7.83 -10.89
C PHE A 66 -7.36 -8.91 -10.88
N ILE A 67 -6.91 -9.27 -9.68
CA ILE A 67 -5.90 -10.30 -9.44
C ILE A 67 -6.45 -11.24 -8.38
N ASP A 68 -6.64 -12.51 -8.70
CA ASP A 68 -7.12 -13.54 -7.78
C ASP A 68 -8.40 -13.15 -7.01
N GLY A 69 -9.36 -12.54 -7.72
CA GLY A 69 -10.63 -12.08 -7.13
C GLY A 69 -10.53 -10.76 -6.33
N VAL A 70 -9.34 -10.17 -6.24
CA VAL A 70 -9.09 -8.90 -5.56
C VAL A 70 -9.15 -7.75 -6.55
N CYS A 71 -9.94 -6.70 -6.27
CA CYS A 71 -9.92 -5.46 -7.02
C CYS A 71 -8.69 -4.63 -6.64
N VAL A 72 -7.79 -4.36 -7.57
CA VAL A 72 -6.54 -3.64 -7.33
C VAL A 72 -6.57 -2.28 -8.02
N ASP A 73 -6.60 -1.22 -7.24
CA ASP A 73 -6.40 0.15 -7.72
C ASP A 73 -4.93 0.54 -7.55
N ARG A 74 -4.28 0.80 -8.67
CA ARG A 74 -2.91 1.31 -8.69
C ARG A 74 -2.90 2.78 -9.01
N ILE A 75 -2.16 3.55 -8.24
CA ILE A 75 -2.01 4.99 -8.43
C ILE A 75 -0.55 5.37 -8.62
N PHE A 76 -0.34 6.60 -9.05
CA PHE A 76 0.99 7.09 -9.39
C PHE A 76 1.98 7.01 -8.22
N ILE A 77 3.22 6.67 -8.57
CA ILE A 77 4.40 6.77 -7.72
C ILE A 77 5.58 7.26 -8.58
N TYR A 78 6.45 8.05 -7.99
CA TYR A 78 7.76 8.35 -8.56
C TYR A 78 8.75 7.24 -8.15
N PRO A 79 9.05 6.27 -9.03
CA PRO A 79 9.89 5.14 -8.67
C PRO A 79 11.36 5.56 -8.65
N SER A 80 12.16 4.94 -7.78
CA SER A 80 13.61 5.19 -7.74
C SER A 80 14.42 3.94 -7.49
N LYS A 81 15.54 3.82 -8.21
CA LYS A 81 16.59 2.83 -7.96
C LYS A 81 17.63 3.33 -6.97
N SER A 82 17.61 4.60 -6.64
CA SER A 82 18.64 5.24 -5.84
C SER A 82 18.66 4.67 -4.42
N GLN A 83 19.86 4.40 -3.91
CA GLN A 83 20.09 4.07 -2.51
C GLN A 83 20.16 5.32 -1.62
N LYS A 84 20.17 6.52 -2.23
CA LYS A 84 20.23 7.79 -1.49
C LYS A 84 18.95 7.97 -0.68
N PRO A 85 19.04 8.24 0.64
CA PRO A 85 17.87 8.37 1.52
C PRO A 85 16.86 9.41 1.04
N PHE A 86 17.34 10.55 0.56
CA PHE A 86 16.48 11.62 0.05
C PHE A 86 15.62 11.20 -1.16
N VAL A 87 16.18 10.44 -2.08
CA VAL A 87 15.44 9.99 -3.28
C VAL A 87 14.41 8.92 -2.91
N ARG A 88 14.72 8.07 -1.93
CA ARG A 88 13.76 7.12 -1.36
C ARG A 88 12.61 7.84 -0.67
N LEU A 89 12.93 8.90 0.08
CA LEU A 89 11.93 9.76 0.71
C LEU A 89 11.00 10.39 -0.33
N LEU A 90 11.53 10.95 -1.43
CA LEU A 90 10.73 11.50 -2.53
C LEU A 90 9.79 10.47 -3.13
N SER A 91 10.25 9.23 -3.34
CA SER A 91 9.41 8.14 -3.82
C SER A 91 8.23 7.86 -2.87
N MET A 92 8.49 7.76 -1.57
CA MET A 92 7.46 7.54 -0.56
C MET A 92 6.48 8.71 -0.47
N LEU A 93 6.97 9.95 -0.51
CA LEU A 93 6.15 11.16 -0.49
C LEU A 93 5.29 11.27 -1.75
N SER A 94 5.80 10.90 -2.92
CA SER A 94 5.02 10.93 -4.16
C SER A 94 3.80 10.00 -4.09
N PHE A 95 3.95 8.82 -3.52
CA PHE A 95 2.82 7.92 -3.31
C PHE A 95 1.87 8.43 -2.23
N SER A 96 2.37 9.00 -1.12
CA SER A 96 1.54 9.63 -0.08
C SER A 96 0.72 10.78 -0.64
N ILE A 97 1.29 11.60 -1.51
CA ILE A 97 0.57 12.69 -2.20
C ILE A 97 -0.52 12.10 -3.12
N SER A 98 -0.17 11.11 -3.96
CA SER A 98 -1.14 10.44 -4.82
C SER A 98 -2.27 9.82 -4.01
N LEU A 99 -1.96 9.23 -2.85
CA LEU A 99 -2.93 8.67 -1.92
C LEU A 99 -3.86 9.76 -1.36
N ALA A 100 -3.31 10.92 -1.00
CA ALA A 100 -4.09 12.05 -0.49
C ALA A 100 -5.12 12.57 -1.51
N PHE A 101 -4.78 12.55 -2.78
CA PHE A 101 -5.71 12.94 -3.86
C PHE A 101 -6.69 11.84 -4.24
N TYR A 102 -6.38 10.58 -4.00
CA TYR A 102 -7.22 9.48 -4.47
C TYR A 102 -8.12 8.87 -3.40
N LEU A 103 -7.60 8.69 -2.19
CA LEU A 103 -8.30 8.01 -1.10
C LEU A 103 -9.64 8.66 -0.72
N PRO A 104 -9.77 10.01 -0.62
CA PRO A 104 -11.04 10.65 -0.26
C PRO A 104 -12.20 10.39 -1.24
N PHE A 105 -11.87 10.06 -2.49
CA PHE A 105 -12.87 9.81 -3.54
C PHE A 105 -13.23 8.33 -3.67
N LEU A 106 -12.63 7.45 -2.86
CA LEU A 106 -13.03 6.06 -2.84
C LEU A 106 -14.41 5.88 -2.19
N ASN A 107 -15.24 5.07 -2.85
CA ASN A 107 -16.47 4.65 -2.22
C ASN A 107 -16.16 3.54 -1.19
N VAL A 108 -16.30 3.86 0.08
CA VAL A 108 -16.08 2.95 1.21
C VAL A 108 -17.35 2.74 2.04
N ASN A 109 -18.53 2.98 1.46
CA ASN A 109 -19.79 2.95 2.21
C ASN A 109 -20.05 1.60 2.88
N ARG A 110 -19.70 0.49 2.25
CA ARG A 110 -19.82 -0.87 2.80
C ARG A 110 -18.55 -1.39 3.47
N THR A 111 -17.46 -0.63 3.41
CA THR A 111 -16.18 -1.07 3.98
C THR A 111 -16.32 -1.21 5.50
N LYS A 112 -16.05 -2.42 5.98
CA LYS A 112 -16.06 -2.79 7.41
C LYS A 112 -14.72 -2.55 8.06
N LEU A 113 -13.64 -2.73 7.29
CA LEU A 113 -12.26 -2.67 7.76
C LEU A 113 -11.36 -1.99 6.72
N ILE A 114 -10.56 -1.03 7.18
CA ILE A 114 -9.44 -0.47 6.41
C ILE A 114 -8.16 -0.99 7.02
N LEU A 115 -7.44 -1.83 6.29
CA LEU A 115 -6.16 -2.40 6.70
C LEU A 115 -5.04 -1.63 6.06
N ILE A 116 -4.16 -1.04 6.86
CA ILE A 116 -3.06 -0.18 6.41
C ILE A 116 -1.74 -0.86 6.75
N GLN A 117 -0.91 -1.05 5.73
CA GLN A 117 0.40 -1.69 5.86
C GLN A 117 1.48 -0.67 6.20
N SER A 118 2.26 -0.93 7.24
CA SER A 118 3.46 -0.20 7.61
C SER A 118 4.68 -1.16 7.63
N PRO A 119 5.88 -0.75 7.23
CA PRO A 119 6.28 0.53 6.61
C PRO A 119 5.82 0.66 5.15
N PRO A 120 5.95 1.85 4.50
CA PRO A 120 6.64 3.08 4.95
C PRO A 120 5.77 3.97 5.84
N LEU A 121 6.39 4.62 6.84
CA LEU A 121 5.67 5.43 7.84
C LEU A 121 4.85 6.58 7.22
N PHE A 122 5.39 7.30 6.24
CA PHE A 122 4.67 8.42 5.60
C PHE A 122 3.39 7.95 4.90
N VAL A 123 3.43 6.83 4.23
CA VAL A 123 2.27 6.24 3.54
C VAL A 123 1.23 5.81 4.57
N SER A 124 1.64 5.09 5.61
CA SER A 124 0.72 4.62 6.64
C SER A 124 0.13 5.78 7.46
N PHE A 125 0.93 6.80 7.80
CA PHE A 125 0.43 8.02 8.45
C PHE A 125 -0.63 8.72 7.58
N THR A 126 -0.33 8.98 6.30
CA THR A 126 -1.28 9.61 5.37
C THR A 126 -2.55 8.78 5.24
N ALA A 127 -2.44 7.46 5.11
CA ALA A 127 -3.59 6.57 5.00
C ALA A 127 -4.46 6.57 6.26
N VAL A 128 -3.86 6.49 7.45
CA VAL A 128 -4.58 6.54 8.73
C VAL A 128 -5.27 7.88 8.90
N PHE A 129 -4.54 8.99 8.71
CA PHE A 129 -5.07 10.34 8.86
C PHE A 129 -6.28 10.58 7.96
N LEU A 130 -6.15 10.29 6.67
CA LEU A 130 -7.23 10.50 5.70
C LEU A 130 -8.41 9.54 5.93
N SER A 131 -8.14 8.29 6.29
CA SER A 131 -9.21 7.33 6.59
C SER A 131 -10.03 7.74 7.81
N ASN A 132 -9.39 8.28 8.85
CA ASN A 132 -10.08 8.83 10.02
C ASN A 132 -10.88 10.09 9.66
N LEU A 133 -10.30 10.96 8.83
CA LEU A 133 -10.93 12.24 8.47
C LEU A 133 -12.18 12.01 7.60
N PHE A 134 -12.12 11.12 6.61
CA PHE A 134 -13.16 11.00 5.59
C PHE A 134 -14.11 9.82 5.80
N PHE A 135 -13.69 8.75 6.44
CA PHE A 135 -14.45 7.50 6.38
C PHE A 135 -15.06 7.03 7.70
N LYS A 136 -14.47 7.36 8.83
CA LYS A 136 -14.94 6.93 10.17
C LYS A 136 -15.20 5.41 10.25
N ARG A 137 -14.29 4.61 9.67
CA ARG A 137 -14.36 3.14 9.64
C ARG A 137 -13.32 2.53 10.58
N LYS A 138 -13.48 1.24 10.90
CA LYS A 138 -12.45 0.52 11.67
C LYS A 138 -11.15 0.49 10.88
N ILE A 139 -10.07 0.91 11.51
CA ILE A 139 -8.72 0.91 10.94
C ILE A 139 -7.88 -0.10 11.69
N CYS A 140 -7.18 -0.95 10.94
CA CYS A 140 -6.16 -1.85 11.46
C CYS A 140 -4.82 -1.47 10.83
N LEU A 141 -3.86 -1.08 11.65
CA LEU A 141 -2.49 -0.84 11.21
C LEU A 141 -1.68 -2.12 11.36
N ASN A 142 -1.27 -2.70 10.24
CA ASN A 142 -0.40 -3.87 10.22
C ASN A 142 1.06 -3.43 10.17
N VAL A 143 1.74 -3.47 11.32
CA VAL A 143 3.14 -3.11 11.45
C VAL A 143 4.01 -4.34 11.25
N SER A 144 4.79 -4.36 10.18
CA SER A 144 5.61 -5.52 9.79
C SER A 144 7.07 -5.42 10.21
N ASP A 145 7.51 -4.22 10.55
CA ASP A 145 8.88 -3.93 10.92
C ASP A 145 8.91 -2.81 11.96
N LEU A 146 9.48 -3.09 13.11
CA LEU A 146 9.64 -2.17 14.22
C LEU A 146 11.00 -1.47 14.12
N TRP A 147 11.21 -0.73 13.05
CA TRP A 147 12.40 0.12 12.92
C TRP A 147 12.36 1.27 13.96
N PRO A 148 13.45 1.59 14.68
CA PRO A 148 14.82 1.08 14.55
C PRO A 148 15.15 -0.16 15.41
N GLN A 149 14.22 -0.70 16.18
CA GLN A 149 14.46 -1.79 17.12
C GLN A 149 14.98 -3.05 16.42
N SER A 150 14.38 -3.42 15.29
CA SER A 150 14.86 -4.56 14.48
C SER A 150 16.30 -4.38 13.99
N ALA A 151 16.74 -3.15 13.72
CA ALA A 151 18.11 -2.87 13.32
C ALA A 151 19.10 -2.96 14.48
N VAL A 152 18.68 -2.65 15.70
CA VAL A 152 19.49 -2.82 16.93
C VAL A 152 19.64 -4.31 17.25
N GLU A 153 18.54 -5.07 17.20
CA GLU A 153 18.56 -6.52 17.46
C GLU A 153 19.41 -7.31 16.46
N LEU A 154 19.46 -6.85 15.20
CA LEU A 154 20.31 -7.41 14.15
C LEU A 154 21.75 -6.87 14.17
N ASN A 155 22.14 -6.09 15.18
CA ASN A 155 23.46 -5.44 15.30
C ASN A 155 23.84 -4.53 14.12
N VAL A 156 22.88 -4.04 13.36
CA VAL A 156 23.09 -3.08 12.26
C VAL A 156 23.23 -1.65 12.79
N LEU A 157 22.58 -1.36 13.91
CA LEU A 157 22.71 -0.10 14.66
C LEU A 157 23.15 -0.40 16.10
N LYS A 158 24.02 0.46 16.65
CA LYS A 158 24.37 0.42 18.08
C LYS A 158 23.22 1.04 18.88
N PRO A 159 22.86 0.48 20.04
CA PRO A 159 21.96 1.15 20.97
C PRO A 159 22.59 2.47 21.40
N GLY A 160 21.85 3.58 21.24
CA GLY A 160 22.26 4.90 21.73
C GLY A 160 22.05 5.05 23.23
#